data_0f14c17f8e9b5eaecb5479841cadc051
#
_entry.id   0f14c17f8e9b5eaecb5479841cadc051
#
_cell.length_a   1.000
_cell.length_b   1.000
_cell.length_c   1.000
_cell.angle_alpha   90.00
_cell.angle_beta   90.00
_cell.angle_gamma   90.00
#
_symmetry.space_group_name_H-M   'P 1'
#
loop_
_entity.id
_entity.type
_entity.pdbx_description
1 polymer ?
#
loop_
_entity_poly.entity_id
_entity_poly.type
_entity_poly.pdbx_seq_one_letter_code
_entity_poly.pdbx_strand_id
1 'polypeptide(L)'
;MRSVKTLRAPVVLGHRGVSGTEPENSLVAFDVCANNNIIVELDCTTLSDGNLGIMHDTTINRTSNGTGNPSSFTTQQWQELYLDPSTWLGAGYADTQRLPLFSEVCSLLKNRAIICPEAKTGTGAGAEIVKTLKRFRIGTDQAIVQSFSQSELTAAIASGYQTMLNFGTLSTATDFATVAATGVKYIGYGTTEAGNDTRIANAKAAGLEVFRYTMNRRTELATELALGCIGVFSDEPIYITSTAPLATRDTFANGKWMQGMIANTNNNRGKMLSDGVGGYYWGYDTLAGGYCGSLMGWACPMNPSFTLNFTAKHESVLDIGRWYGAFICSDDDTEHKDLLTDQVQGYQIIARQMGLLQIYKKAKGVVTVLQSEVSGAAFALDIFVTITVVVTATTITATRSDTGQSVSITDSAYRGGYMHIGKSGCSAKFKDIIIT
;
A
#
# COMPACT_ATOMS: atom_id res chain seq x y z
N MET A 1 -15.95 18.46 10.48
CA MET A 1 -14.68 17.75 10.74
C MET A 1 -14.93 16.68 11.81
N ARG A 2 -14.34 15.48 11.68
CA ARG A 2 -14.39 14.46 12.74
C ARG A 2 -13.60 14.96 13.96
N SER A 3 -13.99 14.52 15.16
CA SER A 3 -13.24 14.77 16.39
C SER A 3 -12.61 13.48 16.89
N VAL A 4 -11.40 13.54 17.41
CA VAL A 4 -10.73 12.40 18.05
C VAL A 4 -11.62 11.78 19.14
N LYS A 5 -12.41 12.62 19.84
CA LYS A 5 -13.29 12.18 20.93
C LYS A 5 -14.50 11.34 20.47
N THR A 6 -14.80 11.35 19.17
CA THR A 6 -15.97 10.68 18.58
C THR A 6 -15.62 9.61 17.54
N LEU A 7 -14.36 9.17 17.50
CA LEU A 7 -13.94 8.11 16.59
C LEU A 7 -14.73 6.82 16.84
N ARG A 8 -15.13 6.17 15.75
CA ARG A 8 -15.84 4.90 15.72
C ARG A 8 -15.27 4.02 14.61
N ALA A 9 -15.16 2.73 14.84
CA ALA A 9 -14.75 1.77 13.83
C ALA A 9 -15.69 1.81 12.60
N PRO A 10 -15.17 1.68 11.40
CA PRO A 10 -13.74 1.57 11.06
C PRO A 10 -13.06 2.95 11.04
N VAL A 11 -11.88 3.04 11.63
CA VAL A 11 -11.02 4.21 11.56
C VAL A 11 -9.82 3.88 10.67
N VAL A 12 -9.54 4.73 9.67
CA VAL A 12 -8.38 4.55 8.80
C VAL A 12 -7.49 5.79 8.91
N LEU A 13 -6.20 5.54 9.14
CA LEU A 13 -5.15 6.53 9.10
C LEU A 13 -4.35 6.35 7.81
N GLY A 14 -4.11 7.44 7.07
CA GLY A 14 -3.18 7.45 5.95
C GLY A 14 -1.75 7.42 6.47
N HIS A 15 -1.10 6.26 6.37
CA HIS A 15 0.27 6.03 6.84
C HIS A 15 1.26 6.85 6.01
N ARG A 16 1.83 7.88 6.64
CA ARG A 16 2.64 8.91 5.98
C ARG A 16 1.87 9.65 4.87
N GLY A 17 0.56 9.82 5.05
CA GLY A 17 -0.38 10.28 4.03
C GLY A 17 -0.93 9.15 3.16
N VAL A 18 -1.21 9.42 1.89
CA VAL A 18 -1.55 8.40 0.88
C VAL A 18 -0.28 7.89 0.21
N SER A 19 0.62 7.31 0.99
CA SER A 19 1.98 6.95 0.56
C SER A 19 2.02 5.85 -0.53
N GLY A 20 0.92 5.16 -0.75
CA GLY A 20 0.75 4.25 -1.87
C GLY A 20 0.78 4.95 -3.23
N THR A 21 0.31 6.17 -3.32
CA THR A 21 0.12 6.91 -4.58
C THR A 21 0.85 8.25 -4.67
N GLU A 22 1.21 8.84 -3.54
CA GLU A 22 1.96 10.09 -3.46
C GLU A 22 3.23 9.92 -2.63
N PRO A 23 4.22 10.81 -2.75
CA PRO A 23 5.43 10.71 -1.92
C PRO A 23 5.10 10.67 -0.43
N GLU A 24 5.64 9.66 0.28
CA GLU A 24 5.43 9.53 1.72
C GLU A 24 5.86 10.79 2.46
N ASN A 25 5.14 11.15 3.52
CA ASN A 25 5.47 12.29 4.36
C ASN A 25 5.53 13.63 3.60
N SER A 26 4.75 13.77 2.52
CA SER A 26 4.66 14.99 1.72
C SER A 26 3.37 15.77 2.01
N LEU A 27 3.42 17.09 1.80
CA LEU A 27 2.23 17.94 1.95
C LEU A 27 1.10 17.53 0.99
N VAL A 28 1.44 17.04 -0.21
CA VAL A 28 0.45 16.55 -1.19
C VAL A 28 -0.23 15.29 -0.67
N ALA A 29 0.53 14.32 -0.15
CA ALA A 29 -0.05 13.10 0.41
C ALA A 29 -1.00 13.41 1.59
N PHE A 30 -0.67 14.40 2.40
CA PHE A 30 -1.50 14.85 3.51
C PHE A 30 -2.75 15.61 3.05
N ASP A 31 -2.62 16.45 2.03
CA ASP A 31 -3.75 17.20 1.44
C ASP A 31 -4.78 16.23 0.83
N VAL A 32 -4.33 15.20 0.13
CA VAL A 32 -5.21 14.14 -0.40
C VAL A 32 -5.97 13.43 0.73
N CYS A 33 -5.30 13.06 1.83
CA CYS A 33 -5.97 12.51 3.01
C CYS A 33 -7.04 13.45 3.55
N ALA A 34 -6.71 14.73 3.74
CA ALA A 34 -7.63 15.74 4.28
C ALA A 34 -8.87 15.92 3.41
N ASN A 35 -8.70 15.95 2.09
CA ASN A 35 -9.79 16.06 1.11
C ASN A 35 -10.72 14.85 1.10
N ASN A 36 -10.25 13.69 1.57
CA ASN A 36 -11.02 12.46 1.68
C ASN A 36 -11.48 12.14 3.12
N ASN A 37 -11.37 13.09 4.07
CA ASN A 37 -11.71 12.90 5.48
C ASN A 37 -10.97 11.74 6.17
N ILE A 38 -9.74 11.47 5.77
CA ILE A 38 -8.85 10.45 6.32
C ILE A 38 -7.96 11.13 7.38
N ILE A 39 -7.70 10.43 8.48
CA ILE A 39 -6.75 10.88 9.50
C ILE A 39 -5.35 10.85 8.89
N VAL A 40 -4.61 11.94 9.08
CA VAL A 40 -3.25 12.06 8.53
C VAL A 40 -2.25 11.56 9.57
N GLU A 41 -1.60 10.49 9.27
CA GLU A 41 -0.44 10.03 10.03
C GLU A 41 0.85 10.52 9.37
N LEU A 42 1.86 10.86 10.18
CA LEU A 42 3.13 11.43 9.76
C LEU A 42 4.22 11.28 10.82
N ASP A 43 5.49 11.36 10.38
CA ASP A 43 6.67 11.12 11.22
C ASP A 43 7.42 12.42 11.52
N CYS A 44 7.54 12.79 12.80
CA CYS A 44 8.26 13.96 13.25
C CYS A 44 9.64 13.61 13.79
N THR A 45 10.66 14.30 13.30
CA THR A 45 12.05 14.20 13.80
C THR A 45 12.61 15.56 14.13
N THR A 46 13.52 15.63 15.12
CA THR A 46 14.09 16.90 15.58
C THR A 46 15.29 17.29 14.72
N LEU A 47 15.29 18.52 14.20
CA LEU A 47 16.40 19.15 13.49
C LEU A 47 17.41 19.75 14.46
N SER A 48 18.58 20.15 13.97
CA SER A 48 19.69 20.67 14.79
C SER A 48 19.35 21.97 15.53
N ASP A 49 18.39 22.74 15.04
CA ASP A 49 17.90 24.00 15.66
C ASP A 49 16.62 23.81 16.49
N GLY A 50 16.24 22.54 16.76
CA GLY A 50 15.09 22.17 17.61
C GLY A 50 13.73 22.21 16.93
N ASN A 51 13.63 22.63 15.67
CA ASN A 51 12.40 22.53 14.90
C ASN A 51 12.16 21.08 14.46
N LEU A 52 10.92 20.78 14.02
CA LEU A 52 10.54 19.44 13.57
C LEU A 52 10.49 19.35 12.06
N GLY A 53 11.33 18.48 11.48
CA GLY A 53 11.21 17.99 10.12
C GLY A 53 10.27 16.79 10.02
N ILE A 54 9.77 16.51 8.84
CA ILE A 54 8.93 15.34 8.56
C ILE A 54 9.75 14.29 7.84
N MET A 55 10.04 13.17 8.53
CA MET A 55 10.88 12.09 8.02
C MET A 55 10.70 10.84 8.87
N HIS A 56 10.52 9.69 8.20
CA HIS A 56 10.39 8.40 8.89
C HIS A 56 11.75 7.83 9.33
N ASP A 57 12.69 7.76 8.42
CA ASP A 57 13.96 7.06 8.63
C ASP A 57 14.91 7.89 9.49
N THR A 58 15.88 7.23 10.10
CA THR A 58 16.96 7.89 10.85
C THR A 58 17.94 8.65 9.95
N THR A 59 17.90 8.40 8.63
CA THR A 59 18.63 9.14 7.61
C THR A 59 17.69 9.61 6.50
N ILE A 60 18.03 10.68 5.81
CA ILE A 60 17.24 11.24 4.71
C ILE A 60 17.49 10.56 3.36
N ASN A 61 18.40 9.57 3.32
CA ASN A 61 18.99 9.03 2.08
C ASN A 61 17.99 8.32 1.16
N ARG A 62 16.97 7.65 1.72
CA ARG A 62 16.02 6.83 0.94
C ARG A 62 14.97 7.68 0.21
N THR A 63 14.56 8.76 0.83
CA THR A 63 13.36 9.51 0.42
C THR A 63 13.64 10.96 0.03
N SER A 64 14.93 11.32 -0.06
CA SER A 64 15.33 12.68 -0.47
C SER A 64 16.57 12.68 -1.35
N ASN A 65 16.83 13.83 -1.98
CA ASN A 65 18.05 14.09 -2.74
C ASN A 65 19.28 14.39 -1.87
N GLY A 66 19.13 14.34 -0.54
CA GLY A 66 20.21 14.56 0.42
C GLY A 66 20.74 13.28 1.06
N THR A 67 21.74 13.41 1.91
CA THR A 67 22.31 12.32 2.71
C THR A 67 22.64 12.78 4.13
N GLY A 68 22.47 11.90 5.11
CA GLY A 68 22.78 12.17 6.52
C GLY A 68 21.58 12.04 7.45
N ASN A 69 21.79 12.39 8.72
CA ASN A 69 20.75 12.32 9.75
C ASN A 69 19.97 13.64 9.80
N PRO A 70 18.64 13.62 10.01
CA PRO A 70 17.83 14.84 10.16
C PRO A 70 18.40 15.82 11.18
N SER A 71 18.89 15.34 12.32
CA SER A 71 19.49 16.17 13.38
C SER A 71 20.77 16.92 12.98
N SER A 72 21.31 16.67 11.80
CA SER A 72 22.48 17.40 11.25
C SER A 72 22.09 18.65 10.46
N PHE A 73 20.78 18.83 10.18
CA PHE A 73 20.28 19.93 9.34
C PHE A 73 19.57 20.98 10.18
N THR A 74 19.86 22.25 9.91
CA THR A 74 19.01 23.37 10.36
C THR A 74 17.72 23.40 9.53
N THR A 75 16.71 24.11 10.02
CA THR A 75 15.47 24.34 9.27
C THR A 75 15.72 24.91 7.87
N GLN A 76 16.65 25.85 7.75
CA GLN A 76 17.00 26.42 6.44
C GLN A 76 17.57 25.38 5.49
N GLN A 77 18.54 24.59 5.93
CA GLN A 77 19.14 23.51 5.12
C GLN A 77 18.11 22.43 4.76
N TRP A 78 17.20 22.11 5.71
CA TRP A 78 16.12 21.16 5.47
C TRP A 78 15.19 21.58 4.34
N GLN A 79 14.84 22.86 4.28
CA GLN A 79 13.96 23.43 3.26
C GLN A 79 14.63 23.57 1.87
N GLU A 80 15.93 23.36 1.78
CA GLU A 80 16.66 23.29 0.50
C GLU A 80 16.64 21.87 -0.12
N LEU A 81 16.19 20.85 0.65
CA LEU A 81 16.11 19.46 0.21
C LEU A 81 14.77 19.15 -0.44
N TYR A 82 14.78 18.17 -1.33
CA TYR A 82 13.61 17.68 -2.05
C TYR A 82 13.37 16.21 -1.79
N LEU A 83 12.09 15.80 -1.80
CA LEU A 83 11.70 14.40 -1.76
C LEU A 83 12.12 13.69 -3.06
N ASP A 84 12.64 12.48 -2.95
CA ASP A 84 12.90 11.57 -4.07
C ASP A 84 12.06 10.31 -3.93
N PRO A 85 10.89 10.23 -4.57
CA PRO A 85 10.03 9.07 -4.51
C PRO A 85 10.39 7.96 -5.50
N SER A 86 11.44 8.12 -6.30
CA SER A 86 11.76 7.23 -7.43
C SER A 86 11.94 5.77 -7.01
N THR A 87 12.43 5.52 -5.79
CA THR A 87 12.71 4.17 -5.28
C THR A 87 11.44 3.36 -4.99
N TRP A 88 10.29 4.01 -4.76
CA TRP A 88 9.04 3.28 -4.42
C TRP A 88 7.83 3.67 -5.27
N LEU A 89 7.88 4.78 -6.00
CA LEU A 89 6.84 5.19 -6.95
C LEU A 89 7.34 5.14 -8.41
N GLY A 90 8.65 5.11 -8.62
CA GLY A 90 9.28 5.08 -9.95
C GLY A 90 9.53 6.46 -10.54
N ALA A 91 10.11 6.49 -11.74
CA ALA A 91 10.58 7.70 -12.40
C ALA A 91 9.47 8.66 -12.88
N GLY A 92 8.21 8.24 -12.81
CA GLY A 92 7.05 9.07 -13.21
C GLY A 92 6.72 10.21 -12.24
N TYR A 93 7.37 10.25 -11.07
CA TYR A 93 7.19 11.32 -10.10
C TYR A 93 8.33 12.31 -10.22
N ALA A 94 8.01 13.50 -10.73
CA ALA A 94 8.96 14.60 -10.73
C ALA A 94 9.27 15.04 -9.31
N ASP A 95 10.54 15.13 -8.99
CA ASP A 95 11.05 15.64 -7.73
C ASP A 95 10.85 17.16 -7.63
N THR A 96 9.70 17.57 -7.14
CA THR A 96 9.31 18.99 -7.07
C THR A 96 8.88 19.40 -5.66
N GLN A 97 8.81 18.47 -4.70
CA GLN A 97 8.36 18.75 -3.35
C GLN A 97 9.51 18.83 -2.38
N ARG A 98 9.56 19.90 -1.59
CA ARG A 98 10.55 20.05 -0.50
C ARG A 98 10.20 19.13 0.65
N LEU A 99 11.21 18.81 1.46
CA LEU A 99 11.00 18.13 2.73
C LEU A 99 10.17 19.04 3.66
N PRO A 100 9.00 18.58 4.15
CA PRO A 100 8.14 19.42 4.95
C PRO A 100 8.66 19.64 6.37
N LEU A 101 8.21 20.74 6.97
CA LEU A 101 8.28 21.01 8.42
C LEU A 101 6.92 20.68 9.06
N PHE A 102 6.93 20.27 10.33
CA PHE A 102 5.69 20.04 11.06
C PHE A 102 4.81 21.27 11.17
N SER A 103 5.42 22.46 11.21
CA SER A 103 4.70 23.74 11.18
C SER A 103 3.91 23.96 9.89
N GLU A 104 4.42 23.52 8.75
CA GLU A 104 3.72 23.58 7.46
C GLU A 104 2.55 22.61 7.43
N VAL A 105 2.75 21.37 7.95
CA VAL A 105 1.67 20.39 8.13
C VAL A 105 0.56 20.94 9.02
N CYS A 106 0.90 21.54 10.16
CA CYS A 106 -0.07 22.18 11.05
C CYS A 106 -0.85 23.29 10.35
N SER A 107 -0.19 24.10 9.54
CA SER A 107 -0.83 25.16 8.76
C SER A 107 -1.78 24.59 7.70
N LEU A 108 -1.37 23.54 7.00
CA LEU A 108 -2.16 22.88 5.96
C LEU A 108 -3.41 22.20 6.51
N LEU A 109 -3.27 21.48 7.64
CA LEU A 109 -4.30 20.55 8.12
C LEU A 109 -5.21 21.13 9.21
N LYS A 110 -4.87 22.29 9.77
CA LYS A 110 -5.71 22.94 10.77
C LYS A 110 -7.16 23.08 10.31
N ASN A 111 -8.10 22.59 11.12
CA ASN A 111 -9.54 22.55 10.84
C ASN A 111 -9.94 21.72 9.60
N ARG A 112 -9.04 20.91 9.03
CA ARG A 112 -9.32 20.09 7.84
C ARG A 112 -9.26 18.60 8.14
N ALA A 113 -8.31 18.14 8.94
CA ALA A 113 -8.15 16.72 9.26
C ALA A 113 -7.70 16.51 10.70
N ILE A 114 -7.92 15.33 11.25
CA ILE A 114 -7.23 14.86 12.45
C ILE A 114 -5.79 14.54 12.05
N ILE A 115 -4.84 14.98 12.90
CA ILE A 115 -3.41 14.79 12.70
C ILE A 115 -2.90 13.75 13.70
N CYS A 116 -2.14 12.77 13.25
CA CYS A 116 -1.54 11.73 14.09
C CYS A 116 0.00 11.75 13.97
N PRO A 117 0.69 12.75 14.56
CA PRO A 117 2.14 12.86 14.46
C PRO A 117 2.84 11.82 15.34
N GLU A 118 3.80 11.09 14.76
CA GLU A 118 4.72 10.22 15.50
C GLU A 118 5.92 11.04 16.00
N ALA A 119 6.15 11.01 17.30
CA ALA A 119 7.39 11.46 17.90
C ALA A 119 8.42 10.33 17.80
N LYS A 120 9.47 10.50 16.98
CA LYS A 120 10.53 9.49 16.86
C LYS A 120 11.26 9.29 18.19
N THR A 121 11.53 8.04 18.52
CA THR A 121 12.11 7.63 19.81
C THR A 121 13.46 8.31 20.09
N GLY A 122 13.58 8.90 21.27
CA GLY A 122 14.84 9.48 21.76
C GLY A 122 15.22 10.81 21.12
N THR A 123 14.31 11.45 20.39
CA THR A 123 14.57 12.72 19.71
C THR A 123 14.07 13.95 20.48
N GLY A 124 13.26 13.77 21.53
CA GLY A 124 12.58 14.84 22.24
C GLY A 124 11.45 15.50 21.41
N ALA A 125 11.08 14.89 20.31
CA ALA A 125 10.07 15.42 19.38
C ALA A 125 8.69 15.57 20.05
N GLY A 126 8.35 14.72 21.01
CA GLY A 126 7.02 14.74 21.64
C GLY A 126 6.65 16.05 22.31
N ALA A 127 7.59 16.67 23.01
CA ALA A 127 7.39 17.97 23.63
C ALA A 127 7.26 19.09 22.59
N GLU A 128 8.07 19.07 21.54
CA GLU A 128 8.02 20.08 20.48
C GLU A 128 6.78 19.93 19.59
N ILE A 129 6.30 18.69 19.36
CA ILE A 129 4.99 18.43 18.71
C ILE A 129 3.89 19.18 19.49
N VAL A 130 3.79 18.96 20.80
CA VAL A 130 2.76 19.61 21.64
C VAL A 130 2.86 21.12 21.59
N LYS A 131 4.07 21.66 21.70
CA LYS A 131 4.32 23.11 21.62
C LYS A 131 3.87 23.68 20.26
N THR A 132 4.18 22.96 19.16
CA THR A 132 3.78 23.37 17.81
C THR A 132 2.27 23.28 17.63
N LEU A 133 1.60 22.19 18.05
CA LEU A 133 0.14 22.06 18.01
C LEU A 133 -0.54 23.24 18.73
N LYS A 134 -0.08 23.59 19.94
CA LYS A 134 -0.60 24.71 20.70
C LYS A 134 -0.38 26.07 19.99
N ARG A 135 0.81 26.28 19.41
CA ARG A 135 1.13 27.48 18.63
C ARG A 135 0.18 27.68 17.44
N PHE A 136 -0.17 26.58 16.75
CA PHE A 136 -1.12 26.62 15.64
C PHE A 136 -2.58 26.53 16.07
N ARG A 137 -2.86 26.47 17.39
CA ARG A 137 -4.21 26.33 17.94
C ARG A 137 -4.94 25.09 17.41
N ILE A 138 -4.24 23.98 17.34
CA ILE A 138 -4.79 22.65 17.05
C ILE A 138 -5.18 22.04 18.40
N GLY A 139 -6.48 21.83 18.58
CA GLY A 139 -7.04 21.35 19.85
C GLY A 139 -6.83 19.87 20.10
N THR A 140 -7.10 19.44 21.32
CA THR A 140 -7.04 18.04 21.75
C THR A 140 -8.07 17.13 21.07
N ASP A 141 -9.01 17.71 20.35
CA ASP A 141 -10.01 17.02 19.54
C ASP A 141 -9.56 16.83 18.09
N GLN A 142 -8.42 17.41 17.68
CA GLN A 142 -7.90 17.35 16.33
C GLN A 142 -6.55 16.62 16.23
N ALA A 143 -5.94 16.17 17.32
CA ALA A 143 -4.66 15.46 17.25
C ALA A 143 -4.62 14.23 18.16
N ILE A 144 -3.92 13.19 17.67
CA ILE A 144 -3.48 12.01 18.42
C ILE A 144 -1.96 11.98 18.32
N VAL A 145 -1.24 12.11 19.43
CA VAL A 145 0.23 12.04 19.41
C VAL A 145 0.65 10.59 19.61
N GLN A 146 1.51 10.08 18.75
CA GLN A 146 1.97 8.69 18.82
C GLN A 146 3.48 8.58 18.97
N SER A 147 3.96 7.46 19.51
CA SER A 147 5.37 7.11 19.59
C SER A 147 5.55 5.64 19.96
N PHE A 148 6.72 5.07 19.62
CA PHE A 148 7.21 3.80 20.18
C PHE A 148 7.82 3.97 21.58
N SER A 149 7.96 5.18 22.07
CA SER A 149 8.50 5.49 23.38
C SER A 149 7.48 6.20 24.26
N GLN A 150 7.20 5.59 25.43
CA GLN A 150 6.31 6.19 26.43
C GLN A 150 6.76 7.58 26.89
N SER A 151 8.07 7.82 26.98
CA SER A 151 8.61 9.12 27.43
C SER A 151 8.29 10.27 26.46
N GLU A 152 8.22 9.98 25.16
CA GLU A 152 7.85 10.98 24.14
C GLU A 152 6.35 11.39 24.23
N LEU A 153 5.51 10.55 24.86
CA LEU A 153 4.08 10.83 25.03
C LEU A 153 3.75 11.70 26.27
N THR A 154 4.69 11.86 27.18
CA THR A 154 4.47 12.53 28.50
C THR A 154 3.89 13.93 28.36
N ALA A 155 4.45 14.75 27.47
CA ALA A 155 3.99 16.13 27.26
C ALA A 155 2.57 16.19 26.65
N ALA A 156 2.23 15.25 25.78
CA ALA A 156 0.93 15.14 25.14
C ALA A 156 -0.14 14.73 26.17
N ILE A 157 0.14 13.71 26.98
CA ILE A 157 -0.75 13.25 28.07
C ILE A 157 -1.01 14.40 29.05
N ALA A 158 0.04 15.07 29.52
CA ALA A 158 -0.08 16.19 30.46
C ALA A 158 -0.86 17.40 29.86
N SER A 159 -0.91 17.49 28.54
CA SER A 159 -1.64 18.57 27.82
C SER A 159 -3.05 18.16 27.40
N GLY A 160 -3.50 16.94 27.74
CA GLY A 160 -4.84 16.42 27.45
C GLY A 160 -5.07 15.95 26.01
N TYR A 161 -4.00 15.79 25.20
CA TYR A 161 -4.11 15.13 23.90
C TYR A 161 -4.32 13.65 24.06
N GLN A 162 -5.08 13.04 23.16
CA GLN A 162 -5.12 11.58 23.05
C GLN A 162 -3.77 11.08 22.55
N THR A 163 -3.35 9.94 23.08
CA THR A 163 -2.04 9.37 22.74
C THR A 163 -2.14 7.90 22.32
N MET A 164 -1.19 7.48 21.48
CA MET A 164 -1.03 6.12 21.01
C MET A 164 0.39 5.65 21.27
N LEU A 165 0.52 4.50 21.97
CA LEU A 165 1.80 3.83 22.15
C LEU A 165 1.93 2.71 21.11
N ASN A 166 2.99 2.78 20.30
CA ASN A 166 3.23 1.83 19.22
C ASN A 166 4.14 0.68 19.66
N PHE A 167 3.86 -0.52 19.15
CA PHE A 167 4.63 -1.75 19.36
C PHE A 167 4.99 -2.34 17.99
N GLY A 168 6.27 -2.68 17.77
CA GLY A 168 6.65 -3.46 16.59
C GLY A 168 5.95 -4.82 16.58
N THR A 169 6.01 -5.50 17.73
CA THR A 169 5.31 -6.77 17.95
C THR A 169 4.61 -6.74 19.32
N LEU A 170 3.33 -7.10 19.36
CA LEU A 170 2.64 -7.35 20.62
C LEU A 170 3.08 -8.71 21.18
N SER A 171 3.73 -8.68 22.33
CA SER A 171 4.20 -9.84 23.08
C SER A 171 3.15 -10.36 24.07
N THR A 172 3.26 -11.63 24.42
CA THR A 172 2.49 -12.21 25.54
C THR A 172 2.84 -11.56 26.90
N ALA A 173 4.02 -10.96 27.01
CA ALA A 173 4.48 -10.26 28.21
C ALA A 173 4.02 -8.80 28.30
N THR A 174 3.27 -8.27 27.31
CA THR A 174 2.80 -6.88 27.34
C THR A 174 1.76 -6.69 28.47
N ASP A 175 2.09 -5.86 29.44
CA ASP A 175 1.17 -5.48 30.53
C ASP A 175 0.31 -4.27 30.09
N PHE A 176 -0.85 -4.57 29.55
CA PHE A 176 -1.79 -3.56 29.07
C PHE A 176 -2.40 -2.70 30.19
N ALA A 177 -2.51 -3.23 31.41
CA ALA A 177 -2.99 -2.47 32.54
C ALA A 177 -2.01 -1.35 32.92
N THR A 178 -0.71 -1.67 32.96
CA THR A 178 0.35 -0.67 33.15
C THR A 178 0.36 0.35 32.02
N VAL A 179 0.21 -0.06 30.74
CA VAL A 179 0.13 0.87 29.61
C VAL A 179 -1.06 1.82 29.78
N ALA A 180 -2.24 1.30 30.08
CA ALA A 180 -3.45 2.13 30.27
C ALA A 180 -3.32 3.10 31.45
N ALA A 181 -2.67 2.68 32.55
CA ALA A 181 -2.43 3.52 33.72
C ALA A 181 -1.55 4.75 33.46
N THR A 182 -0.77 4.75 32.37
CA THR A 182 0.02 5.92 31.96
C THR A 182 -0.84 7.05 31.33
N GLY A 183 -2.10 6.81 31.05
CA GLY A 183 -3.00 7.73 30.38
C GLY A 183 -3.03 7.60 28.85
N VAL A 184 -2.37 6.62 28.29
CA VAL A 184 -2.45 6.27 26.86
C VAL A 184 -3.86 5.74 26.56
N LYS A 185 -4.43 6.18 25.43
CA LYS A 185 -5.76 5.75 24.99
C LYS A 185 -5.71 4.67 23.93
N TYR A 186 -4.74 4.73 23.04
CA TYR A 186 -4.61 3.84 21.89
C TYR A 186 -3.30 3.07 21.93
N ILE A 187 -3.31 1.87 21.36
CA ILE A 187 -2.08 1.17 20.97
C ILE A 187 -2.10 0.89 19.48
N GLY A 188 -0.91 1.03 18.84
CA GLY A 188 -0.65 0.60 17.48
C GLY A 188 0.29 -0.60 17.46
N TYR A 189 0.12 -1.55 16.54
CA TYR A 189 1.05 -2.68 16.45
C TYR A 189 1.30 -3.14 15.02
N GLY A 190 2.53 -3.62 14.75
CA GLY A 190 2.98 -4.11 13.44
C GLY A 190 2.75 -5.62 13.27
N THR A 191 3.13 -6.41 14.26
CA THR A 191 2.96 -7.87 14.26
C THR A 191 2.53 -8.35 15.63
N THR A 192 2.12 -9.61 15.72
CA THR A 192 1.87 -10.27 16.98
C THR A 192 2.65 -11.58 17.03
N GLU A 193 3.03 -12.01 18.22
CA GLU A 193 3.38 -13.41 18.46
C GLU A 193 2.14 -14.29 18.23
N ALA A 194 2.30 -15.61 18.10
CA ALA A 194 1.17 -16.53 17.92
C ALA A 194 0.08 -16.33 18.99
N GLY A 195 -1.19 -16.28 18.60
CA GLY A 195 -2.33 -16.07 19.50
C GLY A 195 -2.84 -14.62 19.56
N ASN A 196 -2.92 -13.94 18.43
CA ASN A 196 -3.38 -12.56 18.24
C ASN A 196 -4.59 -12.15 19.05
N ASP A 197 -5.65 -12.95 18.97
CA ASP A 197 -7.00 -12.59 19.41
C ASP A 197 -7.06 -12.30 20.90
N THR A 198 -6.31 -13.07 21.69
CA THR A 198 -6.23 -12.86 23.14
C THR A 198 -5.54 -11.54 23.50
N ARG A 199 -4.55 -11.09 22.75
CA ARG A 199 -3.84 -9.82 23.03
C ARG A 199 -4.69 -8.61 22.76
N ILE A 200 -5.40 -8.61 21.63
CA ILE A 200 -6.33 -7.53 21.29
C ILE A 200 -7.45 -7.46 22.33
N ALA A 201 -8.02 -8.62 22.70
CA ALA A 201 -9.04 -8.70 23.72
C ALA A 201 -8.53 -8.20 25.10
N ASN A 202 -7.30 -8.56 25.48
CA ASN A 202 -6.68 -8.12 26.74
C ASN A 202 -6.41 -6.62 26.75
N ALA A 203 -5.94 -6.04 25.65
CA ALA A 203 -5.77 -4.60 25.52
C ALA A 203 -7.10 -3.85 25.68
N LYS A 204 -8.15 -4.34 25.04
CA LYS A 204 -9.50 -3.78 25.16
C LYS A 204 -10.05 -3.92 26.58
N ALA A 205 -9.84 -5.05 27.26
CA ALA A 205 -10.23 -5.24 28.64
C ALA A 205 -9.53 -4.26 29.60
N ALA A 206 -8.31 -3.83 29.26
CA ALA A 206 -7.59 -2.77 29.96
C ALA A 206 -8.06 -1.35 29.60
N GLY A 207 -9.06 -1.20 28.73
CA GLY A 207 -9.62 0.10 28.31
C GLY A 207 -8.88 0.78 27.16
N LEU A 208 -7.97 0.07 26.47
CA LEU A 208 -7.24 0.56 25.32
C LEU A 208 -8.01 0.25 24.02
N GLU A 209 -7.92 1.16 23.06
CA GLU A 209 -8.36 0.91 21.69
C GLU A 209 -7.15 0.53 20.82
N VAL A 210 -7.34 -0.36 19.85
CA VAL A 210 -6.25 -1.03 19.15
C VAL A 210 -6.26 -0.68 17.67
N PHE A 211 -5.11 -0.28 17.13
CA PHE A 211 -4.85 -0.08 15.71
C PHE A 211 -3.81 -1.06 15.19
N ARG A 212 -3.97 -1.47 13.94
CA ARG A 212 -3.00 -2.31 13.23
C ARG A 212 -2.29 -1.51 12.13
N TYR A 213 -0.98 -1.73 11.93
CA TYR A 213 -0.23 -1.19 10.80
C TYR A 213 0.65 -2.25 10.12
N THR A 214 0.90 -2.20 8.83
CA THR A 214 0.24 -1.39 7.81
C THR A 214 -0.64 -2.31 6.99
N MET A 215 -1.90 -1.97 6.83
CA MET A 215 -2.91 -2.79 6.16
C MET A 215 -3.38 -2.08 4.90
N ASN A 216 -3.19 -2.70 3.75
CA ASN A 216 -3.44 -2.08 2.45
C ASN A 216 -4.58 -2.74 1.67
N ARG A 217 -5.18 -3.81 2.21
CA ARG A 217 -6.25 -4.57 1.57
C ARG A 217 -7.56 -4.45 2.33
N ARG A 218 -8.67 -4.50 1.61
CA ARG A 218 -10.03 -4.52 2.20
C ARG A 218 -10.23 -5.76 3.08
N THR A 219 -9.71 -6.91 2.64
CA THR A 219 -9.72 -8.16 3.41
C THR A 219 -8.89 -8.06 4.69
N GLU A 220 -7.78 -7.36 4.68
CA GLU A 220 -6.96 -7.10 5.88
C GLU A 220 -7.72 -6.21 6.87
N LEU A 221 -8.30 -5.09 6.41
CA LEU A 221 -9.14 -4.22 7.25
C LEU A 221 -10.29 -5.03 7.89
N ALA A 222 -11.00 -5.82 7.09
CA ALA A 222 -12.12 -6.62 7.59
C ALA A 222 -11.66 -7.63 8.68
N THR A 223 -10.51 -8.24 8.48
CA THR A 223 -9.92 -9.19 9.45
C THR A 223 -9.59 -8.48 10.77
N GLU A 224 -8.91 -7.34 10.73
CA GLU A 224 -8.52 -6.61 11.93
C GLU A 224 -9.73 -6.06 12.71
N LEU A 225 -10.76 -5.61 12.01
CA LEU A 225 -12.03 -5.20 12.64
C LEU A 225 -12.73 -6.38 13.30
N ALA A 226 -12.72 -7.57 12.70
CA ALA A 226 -13.29 -8.78 13.29
C ALA A 226 -12.54 -9.24 14.54
N LEU A 227 -11.22 -9.02 14.61
CA LEU A 227 -10.40 -9.24 15.82
C LEU A 227 -10.67 -8.20 16.92
N GLY A 228 -11.35 -7.11 16.61
CA GLY A 228 -11.72 -6.06 17.55
C GLY A 228 -10.86 -4.81 17.53
N CYS A 229 -9.99 -4.65 16.55
CA CYS A 229 -9.31 -3.37 16.31
C CYS A 229 -10.33 -2.26 15.99
N ILE A 230 -10.07 -1.03 16.43
CA ILE A 230 -10.89 0.11 16.04
C ILE A 230 -10.58 0.56 14.61
N GLY A 231 -9.38 0.26 14.10
CA GLY A 231 -8.96 0.64 12.76
C GLY A 231 -7.53 0.25 12.42
N VAL A 232 -7.05 0.81 11.31
CA VAL A 232 -5.76 0.49 10.73
C VAL A 232 -5.04 1.73 10.19
N PHE A 233 -3.71 1.62 10.05
CA PHE A 233 -2.90 2.50 9.21
C PHE A 233 -2.76 1.88 7.84
N SER A 234 -2.85 2.69 6.79
CA SER A 234 -2.78 2.22 5.42
C SER A 234 -2.01 3.17 4.51
N ASP A 235 -1.20 2.61 3.61
CA ASP A 235 -0.61 3.35 2.49
C ASP A 235 -1.66 3.64 1.41
N GLU A 236 -2.75 2.85 1.39
CA GLU A 236 -3.86 2.91 0.42
C GLU A 236 -5.21 3.26 1.11
N PRO A 237 -5.27 4.32 1.93
CA PRO A 237 -6.42 4.55 2.80
C PRO A 237 -7.72 4.83 2.05
N ILE A 238 -7.65 5.40 0.85
CA ILE A 238 -8.83 5.66 0.01
C ILE A 238 -9.37 4.35 -0.56
N TYR A 239 -8.48 3.46 -1.01
CA TYR A 239 -8.87 2.16 -1.54
C TYR A 239 -9.57 1.30 -0.49
N ILE A 240 -8.99 1.16 0.69
CA ILE A 240 -9.54 0.26 1.71
C ILE A 240 -10.85 0.77 2.32
N THR A 241 -11.13 2.08 2.23
CA THR A 241 -12.40 2.69 2.71
C THR A 241 -13.48 2.73 1.65
N SER A 242 -13.14 2.59 0.37
CA SER A 242 -14.09 2.60 -0.74
C SER A 242 -14.61 1.20 -1.03
N THR A 243 -15.90 1.08 -1.26
CA THR A 243 -16.54 -0.13 -1.81
C THR A 243 -16.84 0.00 -3.31
N ALA A 244 -16.63 1.18 -3.88
CA ALA A 244 -16.87 1.45 -5.29
C ALA A 244 -15.81 0.78 -6.18
N PRO A 245 -16.18 0.37 -7.40
CA PRO A 245 -15.20 0.01 -8.43
C PRO A 245 -14.26 1.19 -8.70
N LEU A 246 -12.94 0.99 -8.59
CA LEU A 246 -12.02 2.11 -8.63
C LEU A 246 -11.71 2.60 -10.03
N ALA A 247 -11.59 1.77 -11.03
CA ALA A 247 -11.40 2.21 -12.40
C ALA A 247 -11.62 1.08 -13.39
N THR A 248 -12.16 1.43 -14.54
CA THR A 248 -12.30 0.53 -15.68
C THR A 248 -11.31 0.87 -16.78
N ARG A 249 -10.50 1.90 -16.62
CA ARG A 249 -9.55 2.35 -17.65
C ARG A 249 -8.17 2.56 -17.08
N ASP A 250 -7.23 2.38 -17.97
CA ASP A 250 -5.83 2.67 -17.79
C ASP A 250 -5.63 4.09 -17.25
N THR A 251 -5.33 4.18 -15.98
CA THR A 251 -4.90 5.42 -15.35
C THR A 251 -3.37 5.53 -15.38
N PHE A 252 -2.70 4.55 -15.96
CA PHE A 252 -1.25 4.53 -16.14
C PHE A 252 -0.76 5.49 -17.21
N ALA A 253 -1.64 5.96 -18.10
CA ALA A 253 -1.29 6.87 -19.17
C ALA A 253 -0.56 8.16 -18.73
N ASN A 254 -0.64 8.53 -17.46
CA ASN A 254 0.00 9.72 -16.90
C ASN A 254 1.26 9.43 -16.07
N GLY A 255 1.76 8.21 -16.04
CA GLY A 255 2.93 7.84 -15.23
C GLY A 255 2.71 7.89 -13.72
N LYS A 256 1.48 8.09 -13.26
CA LYS A 256 1.14 8.14 -11.83
C LYS A 256 0.50 6.85 -11.35
N TRP A 257 0.71 6.55 -10.09
CA TRP A 257 0.12 5.40 -9.41
C TRP A 257 -1.39 5.52 -9.27
N MET A 258 -2.05 4.38 -9.41
CA MET A 258 -3.46 4.22 -9.05
C MET A 258 -3.61 3.80 -7.60
N GLN A 259 -4.68 4.27 -6.98
CA GLN A 259 -5.13 3.73 -5.70
C GLN A 259 -5.40 2.22 -5.82
N GLY A 260 -4.93 1.49 -4.81
CA GLY A 260 -5.12 0.05 -4.74
C GLY A 260 -4.12 -0.76 -5.58
N MET A 261 -3.08 -0.17 -6.11
CA MET A 261 -1.97 -0.92 -6.70
C MET A 261 -1.04 -1.42 -5.59
N ILE A 262 -1.29 -2.62 -5.10
CA ILE A 262 -0.66 -3.17 -3.91
C ILE A 262 0.27 -4.32 -4.30
N ALA A 263 1.52 -4.24 -3.84
CA ALA A 263 2.49 -5.32 -3.99
C ALA A 263 2.09 -6.57 -3.20
N ASN A 264 2.54 -7.73 -3.66
CA ASN A 264 2.50 -8.94 -2.85
C ASN A 264 3.58 -8.87 -1.77
N THR A 265 3.15 -8.95 -0.51
CA THR A 265 4.03 -8.75 0.65
C THR A 265 5.03 -9.89 0.86
N ASN A 266 4.68 -11.11 0.47
CA ASN A 266 5.48 -12.30 0.77
C ASN A 266 6.77 -12.46 -0.04
N ASN A 267 6.95 -11.69 -1.09
CA ASN A 267 8.12 -11.84 -1.95
C ASN A 267 9.14 -10.71 -1.80
N ASN A 268 8.91 -9.73 -0.93
CA ASN A 268 9.78 -8.56 -0.74
C ASN A 268 10.17 -7.87 -2.07
N ARG A 269 9.35 -8.01 -3.12
CA ARG A 269 9.70 -7.65 -4.49
C ARG A 269 9.08 -6.36 -4.97
N GLY A 270 8.60 -5.57 -4.01
CA GLY A 270 8.07 -4.25 -4.28
C GLY A 270 6.79 -4.28 -5.12
N LYS A 271 6.24 -3.12 -5.34
CA LYS A 271 5.16 -2.87 -6.28
C LYS A 271 5.73 -2.56 -7.68
N MET A 272 4.89 -2.54 -8.68
CA MET A 272 5.28 -2.05 -10.00
C MET A 272 5.68 -0.58 -9.89
N LEU A 273 6.74 -0.19 -10.57
CA LEU A 273 7.22 1.18 -10.66
C LEU A 273 6.92 1.75 -12.04
N SER A 274 6.54 3.02 -12.08
CA SER A 274 6.38 3.76 -13.34
C SER A 274 7.74 4.08 -13.96
N ASP A 275 7.87 3.92 -15.29
CA ASP A 275 9.05 4.35 -16.05
C ASP A 275 9.00 5.84 -16.47
N GLY A 276 7.92 6.54 -16.12
CA GLY A 276 7.71 7.95 -16.45
C GLY A 276 7.22 8.23 -17.87
N VAL A 277 7.09 7.20 -18.71
CA VAL A 277 6.67 7.31 -20.11
C VAL A 277 5.49 6.41 -20.46
N GLY A 278 4.76 5.95 -19.43
CA GLY A 278 3.56 5.13 -19.59
C GLY A 278 3.79 3.63 -19.48
N GLY A 279 4.99 3.18 -19.14
CA GLY A 279 5.33 1.80 -18.85
C GLY A 279 5.49 1.53 -17.36
N TYR A 280 5.35 0.26 -16.99
CA TYR A 280 5.48 -0.23 -15.61
C TYR A 280 6.36 -1.47 -15.55
N TYR A 281 7.21 -1.53 -14.53
CA TYR A 281 8.13 -2.63 -14.27
C TYR A 281 8.20 -2.90 -12.75
N TRP A 282 8.70 -4.07 -12.36
CA TRP A 282 8.99 -4.31 -10.95
C TRP A 282 10.37 -3.77 -10.61
N GLY A 283 10.43 -2.89 -9.60
CA GLY A 283 11.69 -2.28 -9.15
C GLY A 283 12.70 -3.28 -8.62
N TYR A 284 12.23 -4.47 -8.25
CA TYR A 284 13.06 -5.60 -7.90
C TYR A 284 13.09 -6.58 -9.07
N ASP A 285 13.93 -6.30 -10.03
CA ASP A 285 14.11 -7.16 -11.19
C ASP A 285 15.17 -8.21 -10.92
N THR A 286 14.78 -9.31 -10.29
CA THR A 286 15.63 -10.48 -10.31
C THR A 286 15.07 -11.50 -11.30
N LEU A 287 15.89 -11.85 -12.25
CA LEU A 287 15.74 -13.05 -13.03
C LEU A 287 15.68 -14.30 -12.13
N ALA A 288 16.28 -14.22 -10.95
CA ALA A 288 16.36 -15.28 -9.96
C ALA A 288 15.02 -15.58 -9.30
N GLY A 289 14.13 -16.18 -10.04
CA GLY A 289 13.07 -17.02 -9.53
C GLY A 289 11.88 -16.35 -8.83
N GLY A 290 10.77 -17.03 -8.95
CA GLY A 290 9.55 -16.75 -8.21
C GLY A 290 8.61 -15.75 -8.88
N TYR A 291 7.38 -15.81 -8.42
CA TYR A 291 6.29 -14.96 -8.84
C TYR A 291 6.43 -13.55 -8.26
N CYS A 292 6.29 -12.54 -9.09
CA CYS A 292 6.05 -11.16 -8.69
C CYS A 292 4.66 -10.76 -9.18
N GLY A 293 3.86 -10.19 -8.32
CA GLY A 293 2.53 -9.73 -8.70
C GLY A 293 2.13 -8.49 -7.94
N SER A 294 1.27 -7.71 -8.55
CA SER A 294 0.64 -6.55 -7.93
C SER A 294 -0.87 -6.65 -8.09
N LEU A 295 -1.59 -6.48 -7.00
CA LEU A 295 -3.04 -6.25 -7.03
C LEU A 295 -3.27 -4.92 -7.76
N MET A 296 -4.25 -4.91 -8.66
CA MET A 296 -4.62 -3.71 -9.40
C MET A 296 -5.77 -2.94 -8.74
N GLY A 297 -6.20 -3.34 -7.56
CA GLY A 297 -7.21 -2.65 -6.75
C GLY A 297 -8.59 -2.51 -7.37
N TRP A 298 -8.85 -3.19 -8.46
CA TRP A 298 -10.12 -3.09 -9.15
C TRP A 298 -11.14 -4.06 -8.57
N ALA A 299 -12.31 -3.53 -8.22
CA ALA A 299 -13.51 -4.29 -8.45
C ALA A 299 -13.97 -3.90 -9.84
N CYS A 300 -13.85 -4.78 -10.82
CA CYS A 300 -14.68 -4.65 -12.02
C CYS A 300 -16.13 -4.47 -11.55
N PRO A 301 -16.94 -3.63 -12.18
CA PRO A 301 -18.36 -3.70 -11.94
C PRO A 301 -18.74 -5.18 -12.09
N MET A 302 -19.51 -5.71 -11.13
CA MET A 302 -19.86 -7.13 -11.05
C MET A 302 -20.77 -7.51 -12.24
N ASN A 303 -20.30 -7.19 -13.43
CA ASN A 303 -20.85 -7.66 -14.68
C ASN A 303 -20.11 -8.97 -14.99
N PRO A 304 -20.81 -10.07 -15.21
CA PRO A 304 -20.17 -11.36 -15.53
C PRO A 304 -19.38 -11.34 -16.83
N SER A 305 -19.38 -10.21 -17.55
CA SER A 305 -18.68 -10.05 -18.81
C SER A 305 -17.87 -8.76 -18.83
N PHE A 306 -16.59 -8.88 -19.20
CA PHE A 306 -15.68 -7.75 -19.40
C PHE A 306 -14.58 -8.13 -20.38
N THR A 307 -13.89 -7.12 -20.91
CA THR A 307 -12.68 -7.31 -21.70
C THR A 307 -11.51 -6.65 -20.96
N LEU A 308 -10.45 -7.43 -20.70
CA LEU A 308 -9.18 -6.91 -20.21
C LEU A 308 -8.18 -6.89 -21.38
N ASN A 309 -7.59 -5.74 -21.64
CA ASN A 309 -6.39 -5.62 -22.44
C ASN A 309 -5.21 -5.27 -21.54
N PHE A 310 -4.10 -5.94 -21.71
CA PHE A 310 -2.81 -5.53 -21.16
C PHE A 310 -1.71 -5.74 -22.19
N THR A 311 -0.84 -4.77 -22.34
CA THR A 311 0.29 -4.82 -23.25
C THR A 311 1.55 -5.07 -22.44
N ALA A 312 2.32 -6.08 -22.80
CA ALA A 312 3.54 -6.43 -22.08
C ALA A 312 4.65 -6.91 -23.02
N LYS A 313 5.90 -6.87 -22.54
CA LYS A 313 7.05 -7.44 -23.23
C LYS A 313 7.92 -8.22 -22.25
N HIS A 314 8.58 -9.25 -22.75
CA HIS A 314 9.75 -9.85 -22.10
C HIS A 314 10.99 -9.03 -22.48
N GLU A 315 11.73 -8.50 -21.50
CA GLU A 315 13.02 -7.85 -21.73
C GLU A 315 14.15 -8.87 -21.65
N SER A 316 14.07 -9.80 -20.69
CA SER A 316 14.96 -10.94 -20.52
C SER A 316 14.26 -12.07 -19.81
N VAL A 317 14.73 -13.30 -19.96
CA VAL A 317 14.17 -14.50 -19.33
C VAL A 317 15.28 -15.41 -18.83
N LEU A 318 15.02 -16.13 -17.70
CA LEU A 318 15.92 -17.18 -17.21
C LEU A 318 15.97 -18.37 -18.17
N ASP A 319 14.80 -18.73 -18.69
CA ASP A 319 14.60 -19.76 -19.70
C ASP A 319 13.30 -19.47 -20.46
N ILE A 320 13.10 -20.13 -21.57
CA ILE A 320 11.96 -19.91 -22.47
C ILE A 320 10.60 -20.28 -21.87
N GLY A 321 10.57 -20.98 -20.75
CA GLY A 321 9.35 -21.33 -20.02
C GLY A 321 8.85 -20.19 -19.10
N ARG A 322 9.59 -19.10 -18.97
CA ARG A 322 9.21 -17.97 -18.10
C ARG A 322 8.12 -17.13 -18.73
N TRP A 323 7.36 -16.42 -17.86
CA TRP A 323 6.10 -15.83 -18.26
C TRP A 323 5.80 -14.48 -17.60
N TYR A 324 4.95 -13.73 -18.27
CA TYR A 324 4.15 -12.67 -17.69
C TYR A 324 2.65 -12.95 -17.88
N GLY A 325 1.79 -12.26 -17.17
CA GLY A 325 0.35 -12.47 -17.30
C GLY A 325 -0.50 -11.73 -16.28
N ALA A 326 -1.76 -12.15 -16.21
CA ALA A 326 -2.76 -11.61 -15.30
C ALA A 326 -3.46 -12.74 -14.53
N PHE A 327 -3.81 -12.47 -13.28
CA PHE A 327 -4.75 -13.28 -12.51
C PHE A 327 -6.07 -12.49 -12.41
N ILE A 328 -7.19 -13.08 -12.78
CA ILE A 328 -8.48 -12.41 -12.97
C ILE A 328 -9.61 -13.15 -12.27
N CYS A 329 -10.74 -12.47 -12.10
CA CYS A 329 -11.98 -13.02 -11.53
C CYS A 329 -11.85 -13.44 -10.06
N SER A 330 -10.94 -12.86 -9.28
CA SER A 330 -10.90 -13.08 -7.84
C SER A 330 -12.06 -12.38 -7.15
N ASP A 331 -12.64 -13.05 -6.13
CA ASP A 331 -13.81 -12.52 -5.41
C ASP A 331 -13.44 -11.42 -4.41
N ASP A 332 -12.18 -11.39 -4.00
CA ASP A 332 -11.65 -10.40 -3.05
C ASP A 332 -10.20 -10.01 -3.38
N ASP A 333 -9.61 -9.13 -2.57
CA ASP A 333 -8.26 -8.62 -2.72
C ASP A 333 -7.20 -9.41 -1.94
N THR A 334 -7.48 -10.65 -1.58
CA THR A 334 -6.51 -11.55 -0.92
C THR A 334 -5.24 -11.66 -1.77
N GLU A 335 -4.11 -11.69 -1.10
CA GLU A 335 -2.81 -11.72 -1.74
C GLU A 335 -2.60 -12.96 -2.62
N HIS A 336 -2.26 -12.73 -3.89
CA HIS A 336 -1.84 -13.79 -4.79
C HIS A 336 -0.32 -14.01 -4.66
N LYS A 337 0.08 -15.08 -4.01
CA LYS A 337 1.50 -15.35 -3.66
C LYS A 337 2.21 -16.28 -4.62
N ASP A 338 1.58 -17.40 -4.92
CA ASP A 338 2.15 -18.49 -5.70
C ASP A 338 1.02 -19.37 -6.23
N LEU A 339 1.33 -20.18 -7.24
CA LEU A 339 0.39 -21.11 -7.85
C LEU A 339 -0.14 -22.18 -6.88
N LEU A 340 0.61 -22.54 -5.84
CA LEU A 340 0.34 -23.74 -5.06
C LEU A 340 -0.11 -23.49 -3.62
N THR A 341 0.17 -22.35 -3.02
CA THR A 341 0.03 -22.17 -1.57
C THR A 341 -0.96 -21.11 -1.12
N ASP A 342 -1.38 -20.19 -1.99
CA ASP A 342 -2.29 -19.13 -1.59
C ASP A 342 -3.78 -19.55 -1.61
N GLN A 343 -4.61 -18.79 -0.90
CA GLN A 343 -6.04 -19.06 -0.75
C GLN A 343 -6.90 -18.35 -1.80
N VAL A 344 -6.28 -17.76 -2.81
CA VAL A 344 -6.96 -17.02 -3.88
C VAL A 344 -7.65 -17.97 -4.85
N GLN A 345 -8.78 -17.54 -5.40
CA GLN A 345 -9.51 -18.28 -6.42
C GLN A 345 -9.78 -17.38 -7.64
N GLY A 346 -9.70 -17.94 -8.83
CA GLY A 346 -9.82 -17.22 -10.10
C GLY A 346 -9.12 -17.93 -11.24
N TYR A 347 -8.72 -17.16 -12.24
CA TYR A 347 -8.04 -17.70 -13.43
C TYR A 347 -6.75 -16.94 -13.69
N GLN A 348 -5.71 -17.70 -14.05
CA GLN A 348 -4.42 -17.13 -14.41
C GLN A 348 -4.18 -17.27 -15.92
N ILE A 349 -4.00 -16.15 -16.58
CA ILE A 349 -3.61 -16.04 -17.97
C ILE A 349 -2.08 -15.92 -18.01
N ILE A 350 -1.41 -16.86 -18.69
CA ILE A 350 0.04 -16.94 -18.76
C ILE A 350 0.50 -16.88 -20.21
N ALA A 351 1.41 -15.94 -20.50
CA ALA A 351 2.12 -15.82 -21.76
C ALA A 351 3.59 -16.20 -21.55
N ARG A 352 3.99 -17.40 -21.96
CA ARG A 352 5.37 -17.89 -21.84
C ARG A 352 6.20 -17.44 -23.05
N GLN A 353 7.45 -17.08 -22.79
CA GLN A 353 8.35 -16.58 -23.84
C GLN A 353 8.46 -17.55 -25.04
N MET A 354 8.41 -18.86 -24.79
CA MET A 354 8.44 -19.89 -25.84
C MET A 354 7.22 -19.90 -26.78
N GLY A 355 6.24 -19.01 -26.59
CA GLY A 355 5.04 -18.92 -27.44
C GLY A 355 3.82 -19.67 -26.91
N LEU A 356 3.86 -20.18 -25.69
CA LEU A 356 2.75 -20.87 -25.08
C LEU A 356 1.83 -19.88 -24.37
N LEU A 357 0.56 -19.86 -24.77
CA LEU A 357 -0.52 -19.11 -24.10
C LEU A 357 -1.42 -20.08 -23.34
N GLN A 358 -1.63 -19.83 -22.05
CA GLN A 358 -2.30 -20.75 -21.13
C GLN A 358 -3.32 -20.06 -20.25
N ILE A 359 -4.38 -20.79 -19.88
CA ILE A 359 -5.33 -20.41 -18.84
C ILE A 359 -5.37 -21.49 -17.76
N TYR A 360 -5.05 -21.11 -16.54
CA TYR A 360 -5.15 -21.97 -15.36
C TYR A 360 -6.33 -21.54 -14.49
N LYS A 361 -7.04 -22.51 -13.93
CA LYS A 361 -7.99 -22.29 -12.84
C LYS A 361 -7.31 -22.52 -11.50
N LYS A 362 -7.52 -21.61 -10.57
CA LYS A 362 -7.03 -21.70 -9.22
C LYS A 362 -8.18 -21.68 -8.23
N ALA A 363 -8.16 -22.60 -7.30
CA ALA A 363 -9.17 -22.75 -6.26
C ALA A 363 -8.50 -23.03 -4.92
N LYS A 364 -8.25 -22.00 -4.11
CA LYS A 364 -7.73 -22.12 -2.73
C LYS A 364 -6.56 -23.11 -2.59
N GLY A 365 -5.45 -22.85 -3.28
CA GLY A 365 -4.24 -23.68 -3.24
C GLY A 365 -4.24 -24.88 -4.20
N VAL A 366 -5.36 -25.14 -4.89
CA VAL A 366 -5.40 -26.18 -5.93
C VAL A 366 -5.30 -25.52 -7.31
N VAL A 367 -4.28 -25.87 -8.07
CA VAL A 367 -4.14 -25.43 -9.46
C VAL A 367 -4.67 -26.53 -10.36
N THR A 368 -5.71 -26.24 -11.10
CA THR A 368 -6.22 -27.10 -12.15
C THR A 368 -5.80 -26.52 -13.49
N VAL A 369 -5.00 -27.25 -14.25
CA VAL A 369 -4.77 -26.94 -15.65
C VAL A 369 -6.10 -27.19 -16.35
N LEU A 370 -6.83 -26.14 -16.64
CA LEU A 370 -7.94 -26.24 -17.58
C LEU A 370 -7.28 -26.45 -18.95
N GLN A 371 -7.55 -27.54 -19.61
CA GLN A 371 -6.93 -28.04 -20.85
C GLN A 371 -7.00 -27.01 -22.00
N SER A 372 -6.31 -25.90 -21.85
CA SER A 372 -6.31 -24.85 -22.84
C SER A 372 -4.95 -24.20 -22.82
N GLU A 373 -4.03 -24.84 -23.49
CA GLU A 373 -2.77 -24.26 -23.92
C GLU A 373 -2.69 -24.33 -25.43
N VAL A 374 -2.22 -23.27 -26.04
CA VAL A 374 -1.96 -23.21 -27.48
C VAL A 374 -0.52 -22.79 -27.67
N SER A 375 0.24 -23.65 -28.36
CA SER A 375 1.60 -23.33 -28.77
C SER A 375 1.59 -22.49 -30.05
N GLY A 376 2.47 -21.51 -30.13
CA GLY A 376 2.64 -20.66 -31.29
C GLY A 376 4.07 -20.15 -31.41
N ALA A 377 4.27 -19.12 -32.21
CA ALA A 377 5.56 -18.46 -32.32
C ALA A 377 6.01 -17.89 -30.97
N ALA A 378 7.30 -18.01 -30.63
CA ALA A 378 7.87 -17.42 -29.42
C ALA A 378 7.60 -15.91 -29.36
N PHE A 379 7.42 -15.39 -28.15
CA PHE A 379 7.39 -13.94 -27.95
C PHE A 379 8.80 -13.39 -28.17
N ALA A 380 8.94 -12.46 -29.11
CA ALA A 380 10.22 -11.77 -29.32
C ALA A 380 10.55 -10.92 -28.10
N LEU A 381 11.84 -10.95 -27.69
CA LEU A 381 12.30 -10.07 -26.61
C LEU A 381 12.20 -8.61 -27.04
N ASP A 382 11.94 -7.74 -26.08
CA ASP A 382 11.79 -6.30 -26.25
C ASP A 382 10.64 -5.82 -27.16
N ILE A 383 9.76 -6.74 -27.58
CA ILE A 383 8.57 -6.40 -28.38
C ILE A 383 7.32 -6.44 -27.50
N PHE A 384 6.60 -5.32 -27.45
CA PHE A 384 5.32 -5.23 -26.80
C PHE A 384 4.24 -6.01 -27.56
N VAL A 385 3.55 -6.89 -26.84
CA VAL A 385 2.41 -7.66 -27.35
C VAL A 385 1.21 -7.39 -26.46
N THR A 386 0.07 -7.06 -27.05
CA THR A 386 -1.18 -6.94 -26.30
C THR A 386 -1.83 -8.30 -26.15
N ILE A 387 -2.21 -8.64 -24.93
CA ILE A 387 -3.06 -9.77 -24.61
C ILE A 387 -4.47 -9.23 -24.34
N THR A 388 -5.41 -9.63 -25.14
CA THR A 388 -6.84 -9.35 -24.96
C THR A 388 -7.51 -10.54 -24.29
N VAL A 389 -8.11 -10.33 -23.13
CA VAL A 389 -8.84 -11.36 -22.38
C VAL A 389 -10.32 -10.99 -22.37
N VAL A 390 -11.13 -11.76 -23.08
CA VAL A 390 -12.58 -11.62 -23.10
C VAL A 390 -13.18 -12.58 -22.09
N VAL A 391 -13.87 -12.06 -21.10
CA VAL A 391 -14.61 -12.83 -20.10
C VAL A 391 -16.11 -12.67 -20.37
N THR A 392 -16.79 -13.80 -20.45
CA THR A 392 -18.26 -13.86 -20.52
C THR A 392 -18.80 -14.61 -19.30
N ALA A 393 -20.12 -14.74 -19.20
CA ALA A 393 -20.72 -15.52 -18.11
C ALA A 393 -20.21 -16.98 -18.06
N THR A 394 -19.81 -17.55 -19.19
CA THR A 394 -19.47 -18.99 -19.29
C THR A 394 -18.08 -19.26 -19.88
N THR A 395 -17.45 -18.30 -20.51
CA THR A 395 -16.15 -18.48 -21.19
C THR A 395 -15.11 -17.47 -20.81
N ILE A 396 -13.84 -17.84 -20.94
CA ILE A 396 -12.71 -16.93 -20.88
C ILE A 396 -11.84 -17.23 -22.09
N THR A 397 -11.52 -16.20 -22.87
CA THR A 397 -10.68 -16.31 -24.07
C THR A 397 -9.55 -15.29 -23.99
N ALA A 398 -8.32 -15.76 -24.13
CA ALA A 398 -7.14 -14.90 -24.22
C ALA A 398 -6.56 -14.97 -25.63
N THR A 399 -6.27 -13.81 -26.22
CA THR A 399 -5.73 -13.67 -27.58
C THR A 399 -4.54 -12.73 -27.58
N ARG A 400 -3.45 -13.12 -28.24
CA ARG A 400 -2.29 -12.25 -28.44
C ARG A 400 -2.37 -11.50 -29.78
N SER A 401 -1.99 -10.24 -29.76
CA SER A 401 -2.19 -9.33 -30.91
C SER A 401 -1.23 -9.56 -32.08
N ASP A 402 -0.04 -10.06 -31.84
CA ASP A 402 1.02 -10.19 -32.85
C ASP A 402 0.82 -11.38 -33.81
N THR A 403 0.19 -12.46 -33.34
CA THR A 403 -0.01 -13.68 -34.14
C THR A 403 -1.48 -14.06 -34.28
N GLY A 404 -2.39 -13.47 -33.50
CA GLY A 404 -3.78 -13.88 -33.43
C GLY A 404 -3.99 -15.21 -32.68
N GLN A 405 -2.94 -15.77 -32.09
CA GLN A 405 -3.05 -17.01 -31.31
C GLN A 405 -4.01 -16.80 -30.14
N SER A 406 -4.95 -17.73 -29.97
CA SER A 406 -6.00 -17.65 -28.98
C SER A 406 -6.17 -18.93 -28.21
N VAL A 407 -6.47 -18.83 -26.93
CA VAL A 407 -6.81 -19.93 -26.03
C VAL A 407 -8.14 -19.62 -25.35
N SER A 408 -9.03 -20.61 -25.26
CA SER A 408 -10.37 -20.41 -24.66
C SER A 408 -10.74 -21.56 -23.74
N ILE A 409 -11.44 -21.23 -22.67
CA ILE A 409 -12.02 -22.21 -21.73
C ILE A 409 -13.51 -21.95 -21.56
N THR A 410 -14.25 -23.01 -21.25
CA THR A 410 -15.64 -22.93 -20.76
C THR A 410 -15.63 -23.25 -19.27
N ASP A 411 -15.78 -22.25 -18.45
CA ASP A 411 -15.83 -22.36 -16.99
C ASP A 411 -16.49 -21.09 -16.42
N SER A 412 -17.40 -21.24 -15.48
CA SER A 412 -18.17 -20.14 -14.87
C SER A 412 -17.98 -20.03 -13.36
N ALA A 413 -17.00 -20.75 -12.78
CA ALA A 413 -16.89 -20.89 -11.33
C ALA A 413 -16.56 -19.57 -10.62
N TYR A 414 -15.77 -18.69 -11.24
CA TYR A 414 -15.32 -17.44 -10.64
C TYR A 414 -15.59 -16.26 -11.56
N ARG A 415 -16.20 -15.21 -11.04
CA ARG A 415 -16.50 -13.95 -11.75
C ARG A 415 -16.32 -12.73 -10.83
N GLY A 416 -15.45 -12.83 -9.83
CA GLY A 416 -15.11 -11.70 -8.96
C GLY A 416 -14.42 -10.57 -9.71
N GLY A 417 -14.42 -9.39 -9.13
CA GLY A 417 -13.96 -8.16 -9.77
C GLY A 417 -12.50 -7.80 -9.54
N TYR A 418 -11.72 -8.63 -8.85
CA TYR A 418 -10.32 -8.30 -8.53
C TYR A 418 -9.35 -8.99 -9.47
N MET A 419 -8.23 -8.30 -9.73
CA MET A 419 -7.19 -8.83 -10.61
C MET A 419 -5.78 -8.45 -10.14
N HIS A 420 -4.82 -9.28 -10.54
CA HIS A 420 -3.40 -9.04 -10.35
C HIS A 420 -2.68 -9.11 -11.70
N ILE A 421 -1.66 -8.28 -11.88
CA ILE A 421 -0.68 -8.44 -12.96
C ILE A 421 0.58 -9.07 -12.36
N GLY A 422 1.19 -9.99 -13.09
CA GLY A 422 2.32 -10.74 -12.57
C GLY A 422 3.31 -11.24 -13.61
N LYS A 423 4.47 -11.64 -13.11
CA LYS A 423 5.54 -12.28 -13.88
C LYS A 423 6.24 -13.35 -13.07
N SER A 424 6.96 -14.26 -13.74
CA SER A 424 7.85 -15.21 -13.07
C SER A 424 9.09 -15.52 -13.90
N GLY A 425 10.28 -15.31 -13.30
CA GLY A 425 11.58 -15.62 -13.88
C GLY A 425 11.92 -14.86 -15.17
N CYS A 426 11.35 -13.68 -15.36
CA CYS A 426 11.67 -12.79 -16.47
C CYS A 426 11.71 -11.34 -16.02
N SER A 427 12.44 -10.48 -16.73
CA SER A 427 12.22 -9.05 -16.73
C SER A 427 11.08 -8.74 -17.70
N ALA A 428 10.09 -8.00 -17.25
CA ALA A 428 8.92 -7.66 -18.06
C ALA A 428 8.46 -6.24 -17.79
N LYS A 429 8.06 -5.54 -18.86
CA LYS A 429 7.36 -4.27 -18.77
C LYS A 429 5.91 -4.42 -19.19
N PHE A 430 5.05 -3.63 -18.56
CA PHE A 430 3.62 -3.57 -18.83
C PHE A 430 3.21 -2.14 -19.19
N LYS A 431 2.16 -2.01 -19.99
CA LYS A 431 1.50 -0.74 -20.30
C LYS A 431 0.07 -0.99 -20.80
N ASP A 432 -0.71 0.06 -20.95
CA ASP A 432 -2.04 0.04 -21.59
C ASP A 432 -2.94 -1.05 -20.97
N ILE A 433 -3.06 -1.07 -19.63
CA ILE A 433 -3.96 -2.00 -18.94
C ILE A 433 -5.35 -1.37 -18.93
N ILE A 434 -6.29 -1.95 -19.68
CA ILE A 434 -7.63 -1.38 -19.92
C ILE A 434 -8.69 -2.45 -19.66
N ILE A 435 -9.73 -2.11 -18.90
CA ILE A 435 -10.93 -2.93 -18.72
C ILE A 435 -12.12 -2.20 -19.32
N THR A 436 -12.91 -2.91 -20.13
CA THR A 436 -14.14 -2.41 -20.73
C THR A 436 -15.28 -3.43 -20.59
#